data_9c1ebb61bb60161e6b353e823b1f4bee
#
_entry.id   9c1ebb61bb60161e6b353e823b1f4bee
#
_cell.length_a   1.000
_cell.length_b   1.000
_cell.length_c   1.000
_cell.angle_alpha   90.00
_cell.angle_beta   90.00
_cell.angle_gamma   90.00
#
_symmetry.space_group_name_H-M   'P 1'
#
loop_
_entity.id
_entity.type
_entity.pdbx_description
1 polymer ?
#
loop_
_entity_poly.entity_id
_entity_poly.type
_entity_poly.pdbx_seq_one_letter_code
_entity_poly.pdbx_strand_id
1 'polypeptide(L)'
;MKVIDMHCDTIHELLEGRKRGEHMALRRNKLMVDLERMKKGGYSVQNFALFVEQKPGISSFVVVKELLAVFREEMEANADWISQVVTTKDILENEKEGRLSALLTVEGGEACEGKLENLRYLYDQGVRMMTLTWNFPNEIGYPNLDGNKDFYTPNTSDGLTETGIRFVEEMEEMGMIVDVSHLSDAGFYDVMKHTKKPFVASHSNARSVCPWVRNLTDDMIRRLADRGGVVGLNYCADFLRDSVTGELDIGKHARHIADVGGIECVGLGSDFDGIPTYQGCPKVEEMDELEAIFEKNGFSQQEIDKIMYQNVFRVYKEILG
;
A
#
# COMPACT_ATOMS: atom_id res chain seq x y z
N MET A 1 -15.04 -12.83 8.81
CA MET A 1 -14.23 -11.62 8.56
C MET A 1 -13.73 -11.60 7.11
N LYS A 2 -13.64 -10.45 6.46
CA LYS A 2 -12.96 -10.26 5.17
C LYS A 2 -11.86 -9.24 5.34
N VAL A 3 -10.75 -9.41 4.65
CA VAL A 3 -9.57 -8.54 4.76
C VAL A 3 -9.20 -7.99 3.38
N ILE A 4 -8.94 -6.69 3.30
CA ILE A 4 -8.20 -6.04 2.21
C ILE A 4 -6.95 -5.41 2.79
N ASP A 5 -5.80 -5.79 2.28
CA ASP A 5 -4.51 -5.20 2.63
C ASP A 5 -3.91 -4.50 1.40
N MET A 6 -3.60 -3.21 1.57
CA MET A 6 -3.22 -2.34 0.46
C MET A 6 -1.75 -2.43 0.05
N HIS A 7 -0.90 -3.19 0.76
CA HIS A 7 0.52 -3.25 0.40
C HIS A 7 1.23 -4.50 0.91
N CYS A 8 1.97 -5.19 0.02
CA CYS A 8 3.01 -6.14 0.36
C CYS A 8 4.07 -6.23 -0.76
N ASP A 9 5.31 -6.61 -0.41
CA ASP A 9 6.45 -6.76 -1.34
C ASP A 9 6.78 -8.19 -1.72
N THR A 10 5.83 -9.09 -1.51
CA THR A 10 6.02 -10.53 -1.72
C THR A 10 6.54 -10.86 -3.13
N ILE A 11 6.10 -10.13 -4.18
CA ILE A 11 6.56 -10.39 -5.55
C ILE A 11 8.05 -10.06 -5.72
N HIS A 12 8.53 -9.00 -5.06
CA HIS A 12 9.94 -8.65 -5.03
C HIS A 12 10.76 -9.77 -4.37
N GLU A 13 10.34 -10.25 -3.21
CA GLU A 13 11.03 -11.31 -2.48
C GLU A 13 11.01 -12.66 -3.24
N LEU A 14 9.93 -12.96 -3.97
CA LEU A 14 9.89 -14.13 -4.85
C LEU A 14 10.92 -14.02 -5.97
N LEU A 15 11.04 -12.86 -6.63
CA LEU A 15 12.03 -12.61 -7.68
C LEU A 15 13.46 -12.75 -7.14
N GLU A 16 13.76 -12.10 -6.01
CA GLU A 16 15.09 -12.14 -5.41
C GLU A 16 15.47 -13.55 -4.91
N GLY A 17 14.51 -14.28 -4.34
CA GLY A 17 14.70 -15.68 -3.98
C GLY A 17 15.04 -16.55 -5.20
N ARG A 18 14.31 -16.37 -6.31
CA ARG A 18 14.58 -17.08 -7.57
C ARG A 18 15.96 -16.75 -8.15
N LYS A 19 16.38 -15.47 -8.10
CA LYS A 19 17.75 -15.07 -8.50
C LYS A 19 18.84 -15.74 -7.65
N ARG A 20 18.54 -16.03 -6.37
CA ARG A 20 19.43 -16.81 -5.49
C ARG A 20 19.35 -18.33 -5.73
N GLY A 21 18.53 -18.81 -6.65
CA GLY A 21 18.31 -20.23 -6.95
C GLY A 21 17.39 -20.95 -5.96
N GLU A 22 16.59 -20.21 -5.19
CA GLU A 22 15.61 -20.77 -4.26
C GLU A 22 14.31 -21.13 -5.00
N HIS A 23 13.68 -22.25 -4.63
CA HIS A 23 12.32 -22.59 -5.10
C HIS A 23 11.29 -21.81 -4.28
N MET A 24 10.93 -20.61 -4.74
CA MET A 24 9.96 -19.75 -4.11
C MET A 24 8.68 -19.72 -4.94
N ALA A 25 7.54 -19.93 -4.29
CA ALA A 25 6.21 -19.91 -4.90
C ALA A 25 5.21 -19.18 -4.00
N LEU A 26 4.24 -18.50 -4.58
CA LEU A 26 3.24 -17.74 -3.84
C LEU A 26 2.26 -18.66 -3.07
N ARG A 27 2.00 -19.86 -3.55
CA ARG A 27 1.09 -20.83 -2.91
C ARG A 27 1.46 -21.11 -1.45
N ARG A 28 2.75 -21.40 -1.23
CA ARG A 28 3.34 -21.70 0.08
C ARG A 28 4.81 -21.33 0.07
N ASN A 29 5.24 -20.56 1.04
CA ASN A 29 6.64 -20.13 1.17
C ASN A 29 6.99 -19.84 2.63
N LYS A 30 8.21 -19.35 2.87
CA LYS A 30 8.73 -18.94 4.19
C LYS A 30 8.69 -17.43 4.43
N LEU A 31 8.14 -16.65 3.48
CA LEU A 31 7.94 -15.22 3.59
C LEU A 31 6.79 -14.90 4.55
N MET A 32 6.44 -13.62 4.69
CA MET A 32 5.29 -13.22 5.52
C MET A 32 3.95 -13.57 4.87
N VAL A 33 3.86 -13.50 3.53
CA VAL A 33 2.63 -13.72 2.76
C VAL A 33 2.73 -14.98 1.90
N ASP A 34 1.72 -15.85 2.01
CA ASP A 34 1.41 -16.90 1.04
C ASP A 34 -0.09 -17.18 0.99
N LEU A 35 -0.55 -17.87 -0.07
CA LEU A 35 -1.99 -18.07 -0.31
C LEU A 35 -2.66 -18.96 0.74
N GLU A 36 -1.96 -19.96 1.29
CA GLU A 36 -2.53 -20.85 2.32
C GLU A 36 -2.80 -20.06 3.60
N ARG A 37 -1.88 -19.22 4.03
CA ARG A 37 -2.02 -18.38 5.23
C ARG A 37 -2.98 -17.21 5.02
N MET A 38 -2.99 -16.58 3.84
CA MET A 38 -3.98 -15.56 3.49
C MET A 38 -5.42 -16.11 3.59
N LYS A 39 -5.69 -17.30 3.06
CA LYS A 39 -7.01 -17.93 3.21
C LYS A 39 -7.37 -18.18 4.67
N LYS A 40 -6.42 -18.60 5.50
CA LYS A 40 -6.63 -18.80 6.94
C LYS A 40 -6.95 -17.46 7.64
N GLY A 41 -6.27 -16.36 7.26
CA GLY A 41 -6.50 -15.03 7.79
C GLY A 41 -7.76 -14.32 7.25
N GLY A 42 -8.53 -14.96 6.35
CA GLY A 42 -9.76 -14.38 5.82
C GLY A 42 -9.56 -13.29 4.76
N TYR A 43 -8.42 -13.27 4.10
CA TYR A 43 -8.16 -12.31 3.04
C TYR A 43 -9.14 -12.48 1.87
N SER A 44 -9.61 -11.35 1.37
CA SER A 44 -10.36 -11.22 0.12
C SER A 44 -9.48 -10.61 -0.97
N VAL A 45 -8.74 -9.54 -0.62
CA VAL A 45 -7.86 -8.83 -1.54
C VAL A 45 -6.51 -8.58 -0.88
N GLN A 46 -5.44 -8.86 -1.60
CA GLN A 46 -4.09 -8.38 -1.31
C GLN A 46 -3.60 -7.52 -2.48
N ASN A 47 -3.08 -6.34 -2.16
CA ASN A 47 -2.32 -5.58 -3.14
C ASN A 47 -0.88 -6.10 -3.17
N PHE A 48 -0.45 -6.53 -4.34
CA PHE A 48 0.92 -6.97 -4.59
C PHE A 48 1.68 -5.84 -5.28
N ALA A 49 2.67 -5.28 -4.60
CA ALA A 49 3.52 -4.25 -5.15
C ALA A 49 4.60 -4.85 -6.07
N LEU A 50 4.80 -4.20 -7.20
CA LEU A 50 6.00 -4.33 -7.99
C LEU A 50 6.97 -3.25 -7.48
N PHE A 51 7.73 -3.58 -6.44
CA PHE A 51 8.69 -2.65 -5.83
C PHE A 51 9.93 -2.51 -6.69
N VAL A 52 10.30 -1.27 -7.01
CA VAL A 52 11.47 -0.94 -7.82
C VAL A 52 12.42 -0.06 -7.03
N GLU A 53 13.57 -0.62 -6.65
CA GLU A 53 14.67 0.16 -6.11
C GLU A 53 15.52 0.71 -7.26
N GLN A 54 15.67 2.04 -7.31
CA GLN A 54 16.50 2.69 -8.33
C GLN A 54 17.98 2.33 -8.17
N LYS A 55 18.58 1.76 -9.22
CA LYS A 55 20.00 1.38 -9.20
C LYS A 55 20.74 2.02 -10.38
N PRO A 56 21.93 2.63 -10.16
CA PRO A 56 22.69 3.24 -11.24
C PRO A 56 22.96 2.27 -12.39
N GLY A 57 22.64 2.69 -13.62
CA GLY A 57 22.88 1.90 -14.83
C GLY A 57 21.87 0.78 -15.11
N ILE A 58 20.86 0.62 -14.27
CA ILE A 58 19.77 -0.35 -14.46
C ILE A 58 18.47 0.43 -14.79
N SER A 59 17.79 0.05 -15.87
CA SER A 59 16.48 0.62 -16.21
C SER A 59 15.42 0.12 -15.23
N SER A 60 14.78 1.04 -14.52
CA SER A 60 13.67 0.73 -13.59
C SER A 60 12.48 0.12 -14.34
N PHE A 61 12.24 0.54 -15.58
CA PHE A 61 11.20 -0.05 -16.42
C PHE A 61 11.50 -1.50 -16.83
N VAL A 62 12.78 -1.89 -16.93
CA VAL A 62 13.16 -3.30 -17.14
C VAL A 62 12.88 -4.10 -15.88
N VAL A 63 13.26 -3.59 -14.70
CA VAL A 63 13.04 -4.27 -13.42
C VAL A 63 11.56 -4.50 -13.16
N VAL A 64 10.71 -3.50 -13.35
CA VAL A 64 9.25 -3.66 -13.14
C VAL A 64 8.66 -4.72 -14.07
N LYS A 65 9.18 -4.88 -15.29
CA LYS A 65 8.74 -5.95 -16.20
C LYS A 65 9.19 -7.34 -15.76
N GLU A 66 10.35 -7.48 -15.11
CA GLU A 66 10.76 -8.76 -14.51
C GLU A 66 9.82 -9.15 -13.36
N LEU A 67 9.49 -8.18 -12.47
CA LEU A 67 8.53 -8.38 -11.40
C LEU A 67 7.13 -8.75 -11.93
N LEU A 68 6.68 -8.06 -12.98
CA LEU A 68 5.41 -8.34 -13.66
C LEU A 68 5.38 -9.76 -14.24
N ALA A 69 6.50 -10.25 -14.77
CA ALA A 69 6.59 -11.64 -15.26
C ALA A 69 6.42 -12.64 -14.13
N VAL A 70 7.09 -12.44 -12.98
CA VAL A 70 6.93 -13.28 -11.78
C VAL A 70 5.48 -13.26 -11.30
N PHE A 71 4.86 -12.08 -11.18
CA PHE A 71 3.46 -11.97 -10.78
C PHE A 71 2.53 -12.79 -11.69
N ARG A 72 2.69 -12.69 -13.00
CA ARG A 72 1.88 -13.43 -13.97
C ARG A 72 2.05 -14.94 -13.86
N GLU A 73 3.29 -15.41 -13.72
CA GLU A 73 3.59 -16.82 -13.52
C GLU A 73 2.90 -17.36 -12.26
N GLU A 74 2.93 -16.57 -11.16
CA GLU A 74 2.26 -16.97 -9.92
C GLU A 74 0.72 -16.95 -10.04
N MET A 75 0.14 -15.98 -10.78
CA MET A 75 -1.31 -15.96 -11.04
C MET A 75 -1.73 -17.17 -11.89
N GLU A 76 -0.98 -17.53 -12.93
CA GLU A 76 -1.25 -18.68 -13.77
C GLU A 76 -1.11 -19.99 -12.99
N ALA A 77 -0.02 -20.16 -12.23
CA ALA A 77 0.25 -21.34 -11.43
C ALA A 77 -0.77 -21.59 -10.32
N ASN A 78 -1.47 -20.54 -9.86
CA ASN A 78 -2.41 -20.58 -8.74
C ASN A 78 -3.83 -20.14 -9.11
N ALA A 79 -4.23 -20.25 -10.38
CA ALA A 79 -5.51 -19.77 -10.89
C ALA A 79 -6.75 -20.39 -10.18
N ASP A 80 -6.58 -21.55 -9.53
CA ASP A 80 -7.58 -22.19 -8.69
C ASP A 80 -7.76 -21.53 -7.30
N TRP A 81 -6.83 -20.66 -6.87
CA TRP A 81 -6.81 -20.00 -5.55
C TRP A 81 -6.93 -18.50 -5.60
N ILE A 82 -6.35 -17.86 -6.61
CA ILE A 82 -6.24 -16.41 -6.73
C ILE A 82 -6.30 -16.00 -8.19
N SER A 83 -6.83 -14.81 -8.46
CA SER A 83 -6.70 -14.19 -9.78
C SER A 83 -6.45 -12.68 -9.66
N GLN A 84 -5.79 -12.12 -10.66
CA GLN A 84 -5.64 -10.68 -10.79
C GLN A 84 -7.02 -10.02 -10.97
N VAL A 85 -7.24 -8.90 -10.28
CA VAL A 85 -8.46 -8.11 -10.38
C VAL A 85 -8.12 -6.69 -10.82
N VAL A 86 -9.02 -6.07 -11.59
CA VAL A 86 -8.88 -4.71 -12.10
C VAL A 86 -10.11 -3.84 -11.80
N THR A 87 -11.23 -4.47 -11.37
CA THR A 87 -12.47 -3.84 -10.96
C THR A 87 -13.01 -4.47 -9.67
N THR A 88 -13.92 -3.77 -8.98
CA THR A 88 -14.61 -4.37 -7.81
C THR A 88 -15.54 -5.52 -8.20
N LYS A 89 -16.00 -5.55 -9.43
CA LYS A 89 -16.78 -6.67 -9.95
C LYS A 89 -15.97 -7.96 -9.95
N ASP A 90 -14.70 -7.90 -10.36
CA ASP A 90 -13.80 -9.06 -10.35
C ASP A 90 -13.59 -9.58 -8.92
N ILE A 91 -13.44 -8.66 -7.94
CA ILE A 91 -13.31 -9.00 -6.51
C ILE A 91 -14.55 -9.79 -6.05
N LEU A 92 -15.75 -9.27 -6.34
CA LEU A 92 -17.01 -9.90 -5.94
C LEU A 92 -17.24 -11.26 -6.64
N GLU A 93 -16.74 -11.42 -7.86
CA GLU A 93 -16.78 -12.72 -8.56
C GLU A 93 -15.84 -13.73 -7.91
N ASN A 94 -14.59 -13.34 -7.60
CA ASN A 94 -13.66 -14.20 -6.88
C ASN A 94 -14.19 -14.63 -5.49
N GLU A 95 -14.80 -13.69 -4.76
CA GLU A 95 -15.42 -14.00 -3.46
C GLU A 95 -16.51 -15.07 -3.57
N LYS A 96 -17.36 -15.00 -4.60
CA LYS A 96 -18.41 -16.02 -4.85
C LYS A 96 -17.83 -17.38 -5.16
N GLU A 97 -16.67 -17.42 -5.82
CA GLU A 97 -15.96 -18.62 -6.20
C GLU A 97 -15.00 -19.13 -5.10
N GLY A 98 -14.89 -18.41 -3.97
CA GLY A 98 -13.98 -18.75 -2.86
C GLY A 98 -12.51 -18.55 -3.21
N ARG A 99 -12.22 -17.71 -4.21
CA ARG A 99 -10.86 -17.32 -4.59
C ARG A 99 -10.42 -16.02 -3.94
N LEU A 100 -9.12 -15.86 -3.75
CA LEU A 100 -8.47 -14.61 -3.37
C LEU A 100 -8.38 -13.67 -4.59
N SER A 101 -8.25 -12.38 -4.32
CA SER A 101 -8.04 -11.36 -5.35
C SER A 101 -6.66 -10.72 -5.19
N ALA A 102 -5.93 -10.62 -6.29
CA ALA A 102 -4.66 -9.89 -6.38
C ALA A 102 -4.88 -8.57 -7.12
N LEU A 103 -4.81 -7.43 -6.41
CA LEU A 103 -4.73 -6.13 -7.04
C LEU A 103 -3.25 -5.81 -7.29
N LEU A 104 -2.89 -5.58 -8.55
CA LEU A 104 -1.51 -5.29 -8.93
C LEU A 104 -1.21 -3.82 -8.74
N THR A 105 -0.13 -3.51 -8.03
CA THR A 105 0.33 -2.14 -7.76
C THR A 105 1.79 -1.96 -8.13
N VAL A 106 2.26 -0.73 -8.17
CA VAL A 106 3.68 -0.39 -8.33
C VAL A 106 4.10 0.46 -7.15
N GLU A 107 5.22 0.12 -6.52
CA GLU A 107 5.88 0.99 -5.55
C GLU A 107 7.15 1.58 -6.15
N GLY A 108 7.14 2.92 -6.28
CA GLY A 108 8.20 3.69 -6.90
C GLY A 108 7.88 4.12 -8.34
N GLY A 109 7.49 5.38 -8.53
CA GLY A 109 7.15 5.96 -9.84
C GLY A 109 8.31 6.01 -10.83
N GLU A 110 9.55 5.83 -10.37
CA GLU A 110 10.73 5.58 -11.21
C GLU A 110 10.58 4.37 -12.13
N ALA A 111 9.69 3.44 -11.81
CA ALA A 111 9.29 2.36 -12.70
C ALA A 111 8.86 2.85 -14.09
N CYS A 112 8.34 4.08 -14.16
CA CYS A 112 7.91 4.70 -15.41
C CYS A 112 9.00 5.53 -16.11
N GLU A 113 10.14 5.80 -15.49
CA GLU A 113 11.24 6.63 -16.03
C GLU A 113 10.72 8.00 -16.58
N GLY A 114 9.76 8.63 -15.89
CA GLY A 114 9.14 9.90 -16.27
C GLY A 114 8.30 9.88 -17.55
N LYS A 115 7.96 8.71 -18.09
CA LYS A 115 7.27 8.54 -19.37
C LYS A 115 5.82 8.08 -19.18
N LEU A 116 4.85 8.88 -19.64
CA LEU A 116 3.43 8.52 -19.56
C LEU A 116 3.09 7.26 -20.39
N GLU A 117 3.83 6.98 -21.46
CA GLU A 117 3.65 5.73 -22.20
C GLU A 117 3.97 4.49 -21.35
N ASN A 118 4.92 4.57 -20.42
CA ASN A 118 5.23 3.48 -19.51
C ASN A 118 4.14 3.33 -18.44
N LEU A 119 3.57 4.44 -17.95
CA LEU A 119 2.40 4.43 -17.05
C LEU A 119 1.20 3.73 -17.72
N ARG A 120 0.87 4.11 -18.97
CA ARG A 120 -0.21 3.49 -19.72
C ARG A 120 0.05 2.01 -19.99
N TYR A 121 1.29 1.65 -20.32
CA TYR A 121 1.68 0.24 -20.45
C TYR A 121 1.39 -0.54 -19.16
N LEU A 122 1.79 -0.02 -17.99
CA LEU A 122 1.54 -0.69 -16.70
C LEU A 122 0.03 -0.80 -16.41
N TYR A 123 -0.75 0.24 -16.71
CA TYR A 123 -2.20 0.19 -16.59
C TYR A 123 -2.83 -0.91 -17.47
N ASP A 124 -2.38 -1.03 -18.71
CA ASP A 124 -2.82 -2.08 -19.64
C ASP A 124 -2.42 -3.49 -19.17
N GLN A 125 -1.37 -3.60 -18.35
CA GLN A 125 -0.98 -4.85 -17.68
C GLN A 125 -1.82 -5.13 -16.42
N GLY A 126 -2.76 -4.25 -16.07
CA GLY A 126 -3.66 -4.41 -14.94
C GLY A 126 -3.18 -3.77 -13.64
N VAL A 127 -2.14 -2.94 -13.66
CA VAL A 127 -1.76 -2.12 -12.49
C VAL A 127 -2.89 -1.13 -12.22
N ARG A 128 -3.30 -1.01 -10.95
CA ARG A 128 -4.43 -0.16 -10.54
C ARG A 128 -4.10 0.83 -9.42
N MET A 129 -2.89 0.79 -8.89
CA MET A 129 -2.38 1.76 -7.92
C MET A 129 -0.88 1.97 -8.14
N MET A 130 -0.39 3.19 -7.91
CA MET A 130 1.03 3.50 -7.94
C MET A 130 1.40 4.42 -6.79
N THR A 131 2.42 4.01 -6.01
CA THR A 131 3.12 4.85 -5.03
C THR A 131 4.09 5.74 -5.80
N LEU A 132 3.96 7.06 -5.66
CA LEU A 132 4.63 8.03 -6.54
C LEU A 132 6.15 8.08 -6.36
N THR A 133 6.63 7.88 -5.14
CA THR A 133 8.06 7.82 -4.80
C THR A 133 8.30 6.72 -3.79
N TRP A 134 9.50 6.16 -3.79
CA TRP A 134 10.02 5.44 -2.62
C TRP A 134 10.92 6.39 -1.81
N ASN A 135 12.07 5.96 -1.27
CA ASN A 135 12.94 6.75 -0.37
C ASN A 135 14.07 7.49 -1.12
N PHE A 136 13.83 7.91 -2.34
CA PHE A 136 14.71 8.78 -3.13
C PHE A 136 13.90 9.61 -4.14
N PRO A 137 14.39 10.81 -4.52
CA PRO A 137 13.78 11.60 -5.58
C PRO A 137 13.77 10.85 -6.92
N ASN A 138 12.68 11.00 -7.67
CA ASN A 138 12.57 10.48 -9.03
C ASN A 138 11.98 11.54 -9.98
N GLU A 139 11.63 11.17 -11.20
CA GLU A 139 11.10 12.09 -12.21
C GLU A 139 9.71 12.64 -11.84
N ILE A 140 9.01 12.01 -10.88
CA ILE A 140 7.65 12.38 -10.45
C ILE A 140 7.68 13.34 -9.27
N GLY A 141 8.57 13.10 -8.28
CA GLY A 141 8.57 13.92 -7.08
C GLY A 141 9.65 13.56 -6.08
N TYR A 142 9.47 14.08 -4.88
CA TYR A 142 10.41 13.96 -3.78
C TYR A 142 9.76 13.22 -2.61
N PRO A 143 10.48 12.30 -1.96
CA PRO A 143 10.01 11.63 -0.76
C PRO A 143 10.27 12.46 0.51
N ASN A 144 9.69 12.03 1.63
CA ASN A 144 10.10 12.51 2.95
C ASN A 144 11.45 11.95 3.39
N LEU A 145 11.75 10.69 3.02
CA LEU A 145 13.07 10.08 3.22
C LEU A 145 13.80 10.08 1.88
N ASP A 146 14.95 10.76 1.80
CA ASP A 146 15.76 10.88 0.58
C ASP A 146 17.16 10.27 0.74
N GLY A 147 17.27 9.19 1.53
CA GLY A 147 18.54 8.60 1.93
C GLY A 147 19.23 9.35 3.08
N ASN A 148 18.71 10.47 3.55
CA ASN A 148 19.14 11.15 4.75
C ASN A 148 18.72 10.36 5.99
N LYS A 149 19.55 10.41 7.02
CA LYS A 149 19.27 9.73 8.31
C LYS A 149 18.39 10.54 9.26
N ASP A 150 17.81 11.63 8.81
CA ASP A 150 16.86 12.42 9.61
C ASP A 150 15.44 11.93 9.37
N PHE A 151 14.97 11.09 10.26
CA PHE A 151 13.65 10.47 10.22
C PHE A 151 12.54 11.37 10.80
N TYR A 152 12.87 12.59 11.23
CA TYR A 152 11.95 13.46 11.97
C TYR A 152 11.72 14.83 11.33
N THR A 153 12.54 15.24 10.36
CA THR A 153 12.38 16.49 9.62
C THR A 153 11.72 16.22 8.27
N PRO A 154 10.43 16.57 8.09
CA PRO A 154 9.72 16.33 6.84
C PRO A 154 10.19 17.27 5.73
N ASN A 155 10.13 16.82 4.49
CA ASN A 155 10.34 17.66 3.31
C ASN A 155 9.03 18.42 3.00
N THR A 156 9.00 19.69 3.36
CA THR A 156 7.86 20.59 3.17
C THR A 156 8.01 21.54 1.98
N SER A 157 9.12 21.43 1.22
CA SER A 157 9.47 22.33 0.12
C SER A 157 9.43 21.69 -1.25
N ASP A 158 9.90 20.46 -1.36
CA ASP A 158 10.03 19.78 -2.64
C ASP A 158 8.88 18.77 -2.81
N GLY A 159 7.93 19.09 -3.67
CA GLY A 159 6.73 18.32 -3.94
C GLY A 159 6.80 17.55 -5.27
N LEU A 160 5.70 17.54 -6.02
CA LEU A 160 5.67 16.97 -7.35
C LEU A 160 6.45 17.83 -8.35
N THR A 161 7.13 17.17 -9.28
CA THR A 161 7.66 17.84 -10.47
C THR A 161 6.55 18.17 -11.46
N GLU A 162 6.83 18.93 -12.53
CA GLU A 162 5.88 19.13 -13.63
C GLU A 162 5.48 17.78 -14.28
N THR A 163 6.41 16.82 -14.34
CA THR A 163 6.12 15.46 -14.79
C THR A 163 5.20 14.76 -13.81
N GLY A 164 5.44 14.88 -12.50
CA GLY A 164 4.60 14.28 -11.47
C GLY A 164 3.17 14.81 -11.49
N ILE A 165 2.96 16.11 -11.70
CA ILE A 165 1.62 16.69 -11.87
C ILE A 165 0.89 16.02 -13.04
N ARG A 166 1.54 15.88 -14.19
CA ARG A 166 0.95 15.19 -15.36
C ARG A 166 0.66 13.71 -15.08
N PHE A 167 1.49 13.05 -14.26
CA PHE A 167 1.28 11.66 -13.87
C PHE A 167 0.04 11.51 -13.02
N VAL A 168 -0.16 12.32 -11.98
CA VAL A 168 -1.33 12.19 -11.11
C VAL A 168 -2.63 12.57 -11.83
N GLU A 169 -2.59 13.53 -12.75
CA GLU A 169 -3.73 13.88 -13.60
C GLU A 169 -4.09 12.73 -14.55
N GLU A 170 -3.11 12.11 -15.21
CA GLU A 170 -3.31 10.94 -16.07
C GLU A 170 -3.82 9.71 -15.29
N MET A 171 -3.26 9.45 -14.09
CA MET A 171 -3.73 8.37 -13.21
C MET A 171 -5.20 8.56 -12.83
N GLU A 172 -5.61 9.78 -12.47
CA GLU A 172 -7.00 10.09 -12.15
C GLU A 172 -7.93 9.89 -13.36
N GLU A 173 -7.50 10.29 -14.56
CA GLU A 173 -8.27 10.13 -15.80
C GLU A 173 -8.44 8.65 -16.17
N MET A 174 -7.38 7.85 -16.05
CA MET A 174 -7.41 6.42 -16.34
C MET A 174 -8.17 5.59 -15.29
N GLY A 175 -8.45 6.12 -14.10
CA GLY A 175 -8.98 5.35 -12.98
C GLY A 175 -7.91 4.47 -12.31
N MET A 176 -6.71 4.99 -12.16
CA MET A 176 -5.64 4.41 -11.34
C MET A 176 -5.57 5.15 -10.00
N ILE A 177 -5.45 4.40 -8.91
CA ILE A 177 -5.36 4.95 -7.55
C ILE A 177 -3.99 5.60 -7.35
N VAL A 178 -3.98 6.87 -6.92
CA VAL A 178 -2.77 7.57 -6.50
C VAL A 178 -2.46 7.21 -5.05
N ASP A 179 -1.24 6.74 -4.78
CA ASP A 179 -0.75 6.43 -3.44
C ASP A 179 0.34 7.42 -3.04
N VAL A 180 0.14 8.08 -1.90
CA VAL A 180 1.04 9.09 -1.34
C VAL A 180 1.95 8.55 -0.23
N SER A 181 1.98 7.24 0.01
CA SER A 181 2.97 6.65 0.89
C SER A 181 4.37 7.02 0.40
N HIS A 182 5.32 7.26 1.30
CA HIS A 182 6.67 7.79 1.05
C HIS A 182 6.77 9.24 0.57
N LEU A 183 5.75 9.80 -0.09
CA LEU A 183 5.80 11.13 -0.69
C LEU A 183 6.08 12.20 0.36
N SER A 184 6.77 13.26 -0.03
CA SER A 184 7.01 14.44 0.81
C SER A 184 5.71 15.10 1.27
N ASP A 185 5.78 15.85 2.38
CA ASP A 185 4.64 16.65 2.83
C ASP A 185 4.21 17.65 1.74
N ALA A 186 5.16 18.30 1.06
CA ALA A 186 4.86 19.19 -0.07
C ALA A 186 4.15 18.45 -1.20
N GLY A 187 4.62 17.25 -1.55
CA GLY A 187 4.02 16.40 -2.60
C GLY A 187 2.60 15.94 -2.26
N PHE A 188 2.32 15.63 -0.99
CA PHE A 188 0.96 15.33 -0.54
C PHE A 188 -0.02 16.46 -0.88
N TYR A 189 0.36 17.73 -0.59
CA TYR A 189 -0.48 18.88 -0.89
C TYR A 189 -0.59 19.17 -2.40
N ASP A 190 0.44 18.84 -3.18
CA ASP A 190 0.37 18.91 -4.64
C ASP A 190 -0.64 17.88 -5.19
N VAL A 191 -0.62 16.63 -4.71
CA VAL A 191 -1.64 15.63 -5.08
C VAL A 191 -3.05 16.14 -4.73
N MET A 192 -3.25 16.67 -3.52
CA MET A 192 -4.52 17.30 -3.12
C MET A 192 -5.00 18.37 -4.08
N LYS A 193 -4.10 19.17 -4.61
CA LYS A 193 -4.40 20.29 -5.52
C LYS A 193 -4.76 19.80 -6.93
N HIS A 194 -4.10 18.75 -7.40
CA HIS A 194 -4.18 18.29 -8.79
C HIS A 194 -5.11 17.08 -9.00
N THR A 195 -5.71 16.53 -7.94
CA THR A 195 -6.70 15.45 -8.03
C THR A 195 -8.05 15.87 -7.46
N LYS A 196 -9.11 15.17 -7.87
CA LYS A 196 -10.49 15.38 -7.39
C LYS A 196 -11.08 14.10 -6.78
N LYS A 197 -10.65 12.93 -7.28
CA LYS A 197 -11.06 11.62 -6.77
C LYS A 197 -10.34 11.29 -5.45
N PRO A 198 -10.80 10.30 -4.70
CA PRO A 198 -10.05 9.77 -3.57
C PRO A 198 -8.64 9.33 -3.98
N PHE A 199 -7.69 9.45 -3.06
CA PHE A 199 -6.37 8.87 -3.14
C PHE A 199 -6.03 8.23 -1.80
N VAL A 200 -4.97 7.44 -1.71
CA VAL A 200 -4.65 6.69 -0.50
C VAL A 200 -3.24 6.98 0.00
N ALA A 201 -3.01 6.73 1.29
CA ALA A 201 -1.69 6.42 1.82
C ALA A 201 -1.70 4.93 2.15
N SER A 202 -1.28 4.10 1.19
CA SER A 202 -1.50 2.65 1.24
C SER A 202 -0.89 1.98 2.47
N HIS A 203 0.26 2.50 2.98
CA HIS A 203 0.99 1.98 4.13
C HIS A 203 1.66 3.11 4.93
N SER A 204 0.88 3.76 5.80
CA SER A 204 1.29 4.90 6.64
C SER A 204 0.57 4.88 7.99
N ASN A 205 1.05 5.69 8.94
CA ASN A 205 0.47 5.79 10.28
C ASN A 205 0.27 7.26 10.69
N ALA A 206 -0.02 7.53 11.97
CA ALA A 206 -0.23 8.88 12.51
C ALA A 206 1.05 9.48 13.08
N ARG A 207 1.48 10.65 12.55
CA ARG A 207 2.70 11.35 13.01
C ARG A 207 2.56 11.91 14.43
N SER A 208 1.35 12.22 14.86
CA SER A 208 1.08 12.66 16.24
C SER A 208 1.27 11.56 17.27
N VAL A 209 1.20 10.28 16.90
CA VAL A 209 1.51 9.14 17.76
C VAL A 209 3.00 8.81 17.68
N CYS A 210 3.54 8.65 16.46
CA CYS A 210 4.95 8.42 16.21
C CYS A 210 5.47 9.49 15.23
N PRO A 211 6.39 10.39 15.64
CA PRO A 211 6.81 11.56 14.86
C PRO A 211 7.75 11.21 13.69
N TRP A 212 7.62 10.02 13.13
CA TRP A 212 8.38 9.59 11.95
C TRP A 212 7.81 10.23 10.69
N VAL A 213 8.67 10.74 9.81
CA VAL A 213 8.24 11.49 8.60
C VAL A 213 7.41 10.67 7.61
N ARG A 214 7.48 9.32 7.68
CA ARG A 214 6.64 8.41 6.89
C ARG A 214 5.17 8.41 7.32
N ASN A 215 4.89 8.89 8.53
CA ASN A 215 3.55 9.00 9.07
C ASN A 215 2.90 10.33 8.67
N LEU A 216 1.58 10.34 8.52
CA LEU A 216 0.81 11.52 8.12
C LEU A 216 0.55 12.44 9.30
N THR A 217 0.56 13.75 9.05
CA THR A 217 0.10 14.75 10.03
C THR A 217 -1.43 14.71 10.16
N ASP A 218 -1.96 15.26 11.26
CA ASP A 218 -3.41 15.37 11.47
C ASP A 218 -4.12 16.18 10.37
N ASP A 219 -3.46 17.22 9.82
CA ASP A 219 -4.02 17.98 8.70
C ASP A 219 -4.09 17.14 7.42
N MET A 220 -3.04 16.34 7.15
CA MET A 220 -3.05 15.40 6.00
C MET A 220 -4.14 14.34 6.16
N ILE A 221 -4.29 13.75 7.36
CA ILE A 221 -5.34 12.76 7.65
C ILE A 221 -6.72 13.34 7.40
N ARG A 222 -7.02 14.56 7.92
CA ARG A 222 -8.31 15.24 7.67
C ARG A 222 -8.55 15.46 6.19
N ARG A 223 -7.58 16.00 5.46
CA ARG A 223 -7.71 16.30 4.04
C ARG A 223 -7.89 15.05 3.18
N LEU A 224 -7.17 13.99 3.52
CA LEU A 224 -7.30 12.70 2.84
C LEU A 224 -8.69 12.12 3.10
N ALA A 225 -9.17 12.19 4.35
CA ALA A 225 -10.53 11.76 4.73
C ALA A 225 -11.62 12.60 4.03
N ASP A 226 -11.48 13.94 4.01
CA ASP A 226 -12.41 14.84 3.31
C ASP A 226 -12.51 14.53 1.81
N ARG A 227 -11.43 14.00 1.21
CA ARG A 227 -11.39 13.54 -0.18
C ARG A 227 -11.96 12.12 -0.35
N GLY A 228 -12.35 11.44 0.73
CA GLY A 228 -12.82 10.07 0.71
C GLY A 228 -11.71 9.01 0.66
N GLY A 229 -10.48 9.40 0.91
CA GLY A 229 -9.31 8.50 0.92
C GLY A 229 -9.20 7.62 2.17
N VAL A 230 -8.18 6.76 2.19
CA VAL A 230 -7.91 5.81 3.27
C VAL A 230 -6.41 5.80 3.59
N VAL A 231 -6.10 5.73 4.88
CA VAL A 231 -4.76 5.46 5.41
C VAL A 231 -4.66 3.99 5.77
N GLY A 232 -3.81 3.25 5.10
CA GLY A 232 -3.48 1.86 5.43
C GLY A 232 -2.46 1.82 6.56
N LEU A 233 -2.81 1.13 7.65
CA LEU A 233 -1.95 0.97 8.81
C LEU A 233 -0.72 0.13 8.43
N ASN A 234 0.46 0.73 8.53
CA ASN A 234 1.75 0.09 8.30
C ASN A 234 2.25 -0.62 9.58
N TYR A 235 2.81 -1.82 9.43
CA TYR A 235 3.25 -2.65 10.56
C TYR A 235 4.74 -2.46 10.90
N CYS A 236 5.44 -1.52 10.25
CA CYS A 236 6.83 -1.23 10.56
C CYS A 236 6.97 -0.71 12.00
N ALA A 237 7.79 -1.38 12.80
CA ALA A 237 8.01 -1.03 14.20
C ALA A 237 8.45 0.42 14.41
N ASP A 238 9.26 0.95 13.49
CA ASP A 238 9.77 2.33 13.55
C ASP A 238 8.65 3.37 13.37
N PHE A 239 7.59 3.03 12.64
CA PHE A 239 6.43 3.91 12.38
C PHE A 239 5.33 3.78 13.42
N LEU A 240 5.36 2.70 14.22
CA LEU A 240 4.34 2.37 15.23
C LEU A 240 4.72 2.78 16.65
N ARG A 241 5.99 3.11 16.91
CA ARG A 241 6.48 3.36 18.26
C ARG A 241 5.88 4.65 18.83
N ASP A 242 5.00 4.48 19.80
CA ASP A 242 4.41 5.61 20.55
C ASP A 242 5.52 6.46 21.19
N SER A 243 5.53 7.76 20.88
CA SER A 243 6.56 8.71 21.32
C SER A 243 6.55 8.97 22.83
N VAL A 244 5.45 8.65 23.52
CA VAL A 244 5.27 8.87 24.95
C VAL A 244 5.57 7.60 25.76
N THR A 245 5.02 6.46 25.33
CA THR A 245 5.15 5.19 26.08
C THR A 245 6.28 4.31 25.57
N GLY A 246 6.75 4.52 24.33
CA GLY A 246 7.74 3.67 23.68
C GLY A 246 7.18 2.32 23.19
N GLU A 247 5.88 2.07 23.38
CA GLU A 247 5.21 0.84 22.97
C GLU A 247 4.91 0.83 21.47
N LEU A 248 4.87 -0.35 20.88
CA LEU A 248 4.40 -0.59 19.51
C LEU A 248 2.91 -0.91 19.59
N ASP A 249 2.06 0.01 19.14
CA ASP A 249 0.61 -0.15 19.24
C ASP A 249 -0.12 0.36 18.00
N ILE A 250 -0.37 -0.56 17.07
CA ILE A 250 -1.13 -0.27 15.84
C ILE A 250 -2.57 0.19 16.13
N GLY A 251 -3.16 -0.28 17.24
CA GLY A 251 -4.50 0.14 17.65
C GLY A 251 -4.57 1.60 18.06
N LYS A 252 -3.53 2.16 18.70
CA LYS A 252 -3.43 3.60 18.97
C LYS A 252 -3.38 4.43 17.70
N HIS A 253 -2.61 3.99 16.70
CA HIS A 253 -2.58 4.66 15.40
C HIS A 253 -3.94 4.62 14.72
N ALA A 254 -4.59 3.46 14.69
CA ALA A 254 -5.95 3.31 14.14
C ALA A 254 -6.94 4.26 14.84
N ARG A 255 -6.91 4.29 16.20
CA ARG A 255 -7.80 5.16 16.99
C ARG A 255 -7.55 6.64 16.69
N HIS A 256 -6.28 7.06 16.66
CA HIS A 256 -5.93 8.46 16.35
C HIS A 256 -6.39 8.86 14.95
N ILE A 257 -6.15 8.02 13.94
CA ILE A 257 -6.59 8.28 12.55
C ILE A 257 -8.12 8.38 12.49
N ALA A 258 -8.84 7.49 13.18
CA ALA A 258 -10.29 7.53 13.24
C ALA A 258 -10.83 8.76 13.98
N ASP A 259 -10.18 9.21 15.05
CA ASP A 259 -10.56 10.41 15.79
C ASP A 259 -10.34 11.70 14.99
N VAL A 260 -9.34 11.72 14.12
CA VAL A 260 -8.96 12.88 13.30
C VAL A 260 -9.69 12.93 11.97
N GLY A 261 -9.79 11.81 11.26
CA GLY A 261 -10.32 11.70 9.89
C GLY A 261 -11.67 10.96 9.79
N GLY A 262 -12.16 10.41 10.91
CA GLY A 262 -13.33 9.52 10.89
C GLY A 262 -12.98 8.07 10.61
N ILE A 263 -13.88 7.17 11.01
CA ILE A 263 -13.67 5.72 10.88
C ILE A 263 -13.50 5.26 9.42
N GLU A 264 -14.12 5.95 8.48
CA GLU A 264 -14.05 5.65 7.04
C GLU A 264 -12.64 5.88 6.44
N CYS A 265 -11.75 6.56 7.17
CA CYS A 265 -10.39 6.87 6.72
C CYS A 265 -9.35 5.78 7.09
N VAL A 266 -9.72 4.78 7.89
CA VAL A 266 -8.79 3.75 8.37
C VAL A 266 -8.88 2.49 7.53
N GLY A 267 -7.73 1.92 7.14
CA GLY A 267 -7.62 0.63 6.44
C GLY A 267 -6.35 -0.10 6.82
N LEU A 268 -6.04 -1.18 6.11
CA LEU A 268 -4.82 -1.96 6.31
C LEU A 268 -3.85 -1.79 5.15
N GLY A 269 -2.56 -1.72 5.47
CA GLY A 269 -1.46 -1.68 4.53
C GLY A 269 -0.20 -2.20 5.22
N SER A 270 -0.15 -3.52 5.42
CA SER A 270 0.78 -4.16 6.34
C SER A 270 2.25 -3.91 6.06
N ASP A 271 2.60 -3.75 4.78
CA ASP A 271 3.99 -3.68 4.32
C ASP A 271 4.73 -5.03 4.54
N PHE A 272 3.96 -6.14 4.52
CA PHE A 272 4.53 -7.48 4.63
C PHE A 272 5.55 -7.73 3.53
N ASP A 273 6.63 -8.41 3.89
CA ASP A 273 7.79 -8.74 3.06
C ASP A 273 8.66 -7.52 2.67
N GLY A 274 8.20 -6.26 2.88
CA GLY A 274 9.00 -5.04 2.71
C GLY A 274 9.69 -4.55 3.99
N ILE A 275 9.27 -5.08 5.15
CA ILE A 275 9.76 -4.65 6.47
C ILE A 275 10.22 -5.82 7.33
N PRO A 276 11.10 -5.59 8.32
CA PRO A 276 11.40 -6.59 9.32
C PRO A 276 10.20 -6.87 10.22
N THR A 277 9.95 -8.14 10.55
CA THR A 277 8.96 -8.52 11.57
C THR A 277 9.41 -8.10 12.96
N TYR A 278 8.45 -7.76 13.82
CA TYR A 278 8.68 -7.58 15.26
C TYR A 278 7.77 -8.50 16.07
N GLN A 279 8.16 -8.78 17.30
CA GLN A 279 7.36 -9.60 18.21
C GLN A 279 6.05 -8.85 18.58
N GLY A 280 4.91 -9.49 18.37
CA GLY A 280 3.58 -8.91 18.59
C GLY A 280 2.94 -8.27 17.35
N CYS A 281 3.60 -8.31 16.20
CA CYS A 281 2.96 -8.00 14.92
C CYS A 281 2.08 -9.20 14.50
N PRO A 282 0.78 -9.02 14.28
CA PRO A 282 -0.07 -10.06 13.75
C PRO A 282 0.42 -10.51 12.37
N LYS A 283 0.48 -11.83 12.15
CA LYS A 283 0.84 -12.40 10.85
C LYS A 283 -0.38 -12.44 9.93
N VAL A 284 -0.12 -12.73 8.67
CA VAL A 284 -1.18 -12.81 7.65
C VAL A 284 -2.30 -13.80 8.01
N GLU A 285 -2.00 -14.86 8.76
CA GLU A 285 -2.97 -15.83 9.24
C GLU A 285 -3.61 -15.53 10.61
N GLU A 286 -3.19 -14.43 11.27
CA GLU A 286 -3.55 -14.05 12.65
C GLU A 286 -4.41 -12.78 12.69
N MET A 287 -5.31 -12.60 11.71
CA MET A 287 -6.13 -11.38 11.61
C MET A 287 -7.18 -11.27 12.74
N ASP A 288 -7.51 -12.34 13.42
CA ASP A 288 -8.30 -12.36 14.65
C ASP A 288 -7.56 -11.70 15.83
N GLU A 289 -6.23 -11.81 15.88
CA GLU A 289 -5.43 -11.05 16.88
C GLU A 289 -5.48 -9.55 16.60
N LEU A 290 -5.49 -9.14 15.32
CA LEU A 290 -5.64 -7.74 14.94
C LEU A 290 -7.03 -7.19 15.30
N GLU A 291 -8.10 -7.98 15.12
CA GLU A 291 -9.44 -7.63 15.60
C GLU A 291 -9.43 -7.37 17.12
N ALA A 292 -8.82 -8.29 17.90
CA ALA A 292 -8.72 -8.14 19.36
C ALA A 292 -7.94 -6.88 19.78
N ILE A 293 -6.91 -6.48 19.01
CA ILE A 293 -6.19 -5.22 19.24
C ILE A 293 -7.13 -4.02 19.01
N PHE A 294 -7.93 -4.03 17.94
CA PHE A 294 -8.88 -2.95 17.67
C PHE A 294 -10.00 -2.90 18.72
N GLU A 295 -10.56 -4.02 19.15
CA GLU A 295 -11.54 -4.09 20.24
C GLU A 295 -10.97 -3.47 21.53
N LYS A 296 -9.74 -3.83 21.90
CA LYS A 296 -9.04 -3.26 23.07
C LYS A 296 -8.87 -1.74 22.97
N ASN A 297 -8.76 -1.20 21.75
CA ASN A 297 -8.67 0.23 21.48
C ASN A 297 -10.04 0.90 21.25
N GLY A 298 -11.15 0.23 21.65
CA GLY A 298 -12.48 0.79 21.71
C GLY A 298 -13.24 0.84 20.41
N PHE A 299 -12.83 0.05 19.40
CA PHE A 299 -13.59 -0.10 18.16
C PHE A 299 -14.71 -1.13 18.33
N SER A 300 -15.90 -0.80 17.86
CA SER A 300 -17.01 -1.75 17.71
C SER A 300 -16.76 -2.71 16.56
N GLN A 301 -17.45 -3.87 16.54
CA GLN A 301 -17.34 -4.83 15.43
C GLN A 301 -17.66 -4.19 14.08
N GLN A 302 -18.65 -3.29 14.01
CA GLN A 302 -18.98 -2.58 12.78
C GLN A 302 -17.84 -1.66 12.29
N GLU A 303 -17.12 -1.03 13.20
CA GLU A 303 -15.95 -0.22 12.86
C GLU A 303 -14.77 -1.10 12.43
N ILE A 304 -14.58 -2.24 13.08
CA ILE A 304 -13.55 -3.23 12.70
C ILE A 304 -13.82 -3.76 11.28
N ASP A 305 -15.06 -4.11 10.95
CA ASP A 305 -15.46 -4.53 9.59
C ASP A 305 -15.18 -3.44 8.54
N LYS A 306 -15.30 -2.15 8.91
CA LYS A 306 -14.91 -1.03 8.05
C LYS A 306 -13.40 -0.98 7.85
N ILE A 307 -12.61 -1.05 8.91
CA ILE A 307 -11.14 -1.01 8.86
C ILE A 307 -10.60 -2.18 8.03
N MET A 308 -11.10 -3.38 8.30
CA MET A 308 -10.59 -4.61 7.70
C MET A 308 -10.91 -4.75 6.20
N TYR A 309 -12.05 -4.15 5.75
CA TYR A 309 -12.51 -4.38 4.38
C TYR A 309 -13.23 -3.18 3.76
N GLN A 310 -14.29 -2.65 4.42
CA GLN A 310 -15.29 -1.83 3.73
C GLN A 310 -14.75 -0.48 3.26
N ASN A 311 -13.84 0.13 4.01
CA ASN A 311 -13.29 1.44 3.69
C ASN A 311 -12.43 1.40 2.42
N VAL A 312 -11.54 0.41 2.31
CA VAL A 312 -10.70 0.22 1.12
C VAL A 312 -11.56 -0.19 -0.07
N PHE A 313 -12.52 -1.12 0.12
CA PHE A 313 -13.44 -1.54 -0.94
C PHE A 313 -14.26 -0.36 -1.50
N ARG A 314 -14.67 0.59 -0.65
CA ARG A 314 -15.34 1.83 -1.07
C ARG A 314 -14.47 2.66 -2.02
N VAL A 315 -13.19 2.85 -1.69
CA VAL A 315 -12.24 3.57 -2.56
C VAL A 315 -12.07 2.86 -3.89
N TYR A 316 -11.92 1.53 -3.87
CA TYR A 316 -11.83 0.74 -5.10
C TYR A 316 -13.07 0.88 -5.96
N LYS A 317 -14.26 0.83 -5.36
CA LYS A 317 -15.52 1.01 -6.08
C LYS A 317 -15.65 2.38 -6.73
N GLU A 318 -15.15 3.42 -6.08
CA GLU A 318 -15.24 4.79 -6.61
C GLU A 318 -14.27 5.03 -7.77
N ILE A 319 -13.10 4.39 -7.75
CA ILE A 319 -12.04 4.65 -8.73
C ILE A 319 -12.02 3.59 -9.82
N LEU A 320 -12.16 2.32 -9.47
CA LEU A 320 -11.99 1.19 -10.39
C LEU A 320 -13.32 0.73 -11.01
N GLY A 321 -14.45 1.10 -10.43
CA GLY A 321 -15.81 0.73 -10.88
C GLY A 321 -16.35 -0.56 -10.30
#